data_b788e4ece1788c08bda2f0c4371d0cd2
#
_entry.id   b788e4ece1788c08bda2f0c4371d0cd2
#
_cell.length_a   1.000
_cell.length_b   1.000
_cell.length_c   1.000
_cell.angle_alpha   90.00
_cell.angle_beta   90.00
_cell.angle_gamma   90.00
#
_symmetry.space_group_name_H-M   'P 1'
#
loop_
_entity.id
_entity.type
_entity.pdbx_description
1 polymer ?
#
loop_
_entity_poly.entity_id
_entity_poly.type
_entity_poly.pdbx_seq_one_letter_code
_entity_poly.pdbx_strand_id
1 'polypeptide(L)'
;MSYDPNSLYNLLPAVYRERDAALNYPLRGLLSLIGHQAALLDADIAQLYNNLFIETCSDWVIPYIGDLVSNNLLFDSSRIQTANTAQMLFPDLAGRDLRPPVAARVRADVAKTIYYRRRKATPRMLEELAHDVTGWPAHVVEFLQHLGWTQNLEHLRDECQWTDVRQLDAMFRIDSAFDQTMHTVDVRQVRQQEGWYDIPNVGFFLWRVNSYPLNRVPARQAGQPWQYHFSPLGNPAPLFTRLRRQPANGGLVTEIDVPAPIRRTYFYQDLEDYRSTTPPRNDFTELYGSFGPLAADPSVSSETSFFIFLDGVPINPTINPNAPVSVFQPQITCAVLRPWPASRPTGMVIKIDVENGRLAVGDGFVATGPVDVFFHYGFSANMGGGTYDRRKWVVR
;
A
#
# COMPACT_ATOMS: atom_id res chain seq x y z
N MET A 1 -21.32 -27.07 -8.00
CA MET A 1 -22.78 -26.97 -7.71
C MET A 1 -22.95 -27.54 -6.33
N SER A 2 -23.56 -26.81 -5.40
CA SER A 2 -23.81 -27.36 -4.06
C SER A 2 -24.99 -28.31 -4.12
N TYR A 3 -24.87 -29.44 -3.48
CA TYR A 3 -25.95 -30.45 -3.35
C TYR A 3 -27.16 -29.83 -2.63
N ASP A 4 -28.35 -29.91 -3.25
CA ASP A 4 -29.60 -29.47 -2.62
C ASP A 4 -30.08 -30.53 -1.61
N PRO A 5 -30.19 -30.22 -0.30
CA PRO A 5 -30.69 -31.14 0.69
C PRO A 5 -32.10 -31.69 0.41
N ASN A 6 -32.92 -31.02 -0.37
CA ASN A 6 -34.25 -31.48 -0.75
C ASN A 6 -34.26 -32.32 -2.03
N SER A 7 -33.13 -32.55 -2.67
CA SER A 7 -33.06 -33.31 -3.93
C SER A 7 -33.65 -34.73 -3.80
N LEU A 8 -33.35 -35.40 -2.70
CA LEU A 8 -33.91 -36.75 -2.43
C LEU A 8 -35.43 -36.76 -2.31
N TYR A 9 -35.98 -35.73 -1.66
CA TYR A 9 -37.44 -35.59 -1.56
C TYR A 9 -38.10 -35.32 -2.92
N ASN A 10 -37.45 -34.53 -3.74
CA ASN A 10 -37.93 -34.14 -5.07
C ASN A 10 -37.92 -35.33 -6.06
N LEU A 11 -37.10 -36.34 -5.85
CA LEU A 11 -37.06 -37.59 -6.63
C LEU A 11 -38.22 -38.55 -6.31
N LEU A 12 -38.93 -38.33 -5.19
CA LEU A 12 -40.08 -39.16 -4.86
C LEU A 12 -41.23 -38.96 -5.81
N PRO A 13 -42.00 -40.06 -6.17
CA PRO A 13 -43.24 -39.93 -6.92
C PRO A 13 -44.26 -39.00 -6.24
N ALA A 14 -45.06 -38.28 -7.03
CA ALA A 14 -45.99 -37.27 -6.53
C ALA A 14 -46.96 -37.83 -5.44
N VAL A 15 -47.42 -39.09 -5.58
CA VAL A 15 -48.31 -39.73 -4.59
C VAL A 15 -47.72 -39.74 -3.18
N TYR A 16 -46.43 -39.98 -3.03
CA TYR A 16 -45.79 -39.96 -1.72
C TYR A 16 -45.65 -38.53 -1.18
N ARG A 17 -45.36 -37.58 -2.01
CA ARG A 17 -45.26 -36.15 -1.65
C ARG A 17 -46.60 -35.60 -1.18
N GLU A 18 -47.70 -35.96 -1.87
CA GLU A 18 -49.06 -35.56 -1.50
C GLU A 18 -49.51 -36.17 -0.17
N ARG A 19 -49.22 -37.47 0.04
CA ARG A 19 -49.50 -38.13 1.36
C ARG A 19 -48.69 -37.53 2.49
N ASP A 20 -47.42 -37.22 2.23
CA ASP A 20 -46.54 -36.62 3.21
C ASP A 20 -47.00 -35.20 3.57
N ALA A 21 -47.47 -34.41 2.59
CA ALA A 21 -48.05 -33.10 2.81
C ALA A 21 -49.29 -33.15 3.73
N ALA A 22 -50.14 -34.18 3.55
CA ALA A 22 -51.31 -34.41 4.41
C ALA A 22 -50.92 -34.71 5.87
N LEU A 23 -49.71 -35.18 6.13
CA LEU A 23 -49.17 -35.56 7.46
C LEU A 23 -48.19 -34.50 8.01
N ASN A 24 -48.14 -33.28 7.50
CA ASN A 24 -47.19 -32.23 7.87
C ASN A 24 -45.72 -32.56 7.61
N TYR A 25 -45.42 -33.19 6.51
CA TYR A 25 -44.06 -33.43 5.97
C TYR A 25 -43.08 -34.24 6.83
N PRO A 26 -43.46 -35.34 7.54
CA PRO A 26 -42.51 -36.13 8.33
C PRO A 26 -41.45 -36.82 7.45
N LEU A 27 -41.84 -37.32 6.27
CA LEU A 27 -40.91 -37.96 5.33
C LEU A 27 -39.91 -36.96 4.75
N ARG A 28 -40.38 -35.74 4.41
CA ARG A 28 -39.49 -34.66 4.01
C ARG A 28 -38.50 -34.33 5.11
N GLY A 29 -38.91 -34.25 6.36
CA GLY A 29 -38.03 -34.01 7.50
C GLY A 29 -36.91 -35.07 7.62
N LEU A 30 -37.26 -36.35 7.49
CA LEU A 30 -36.30 -37.44 7.49
C LEU A 30 -35.31 -37.38 6.32
N LEU A 31 -35.84 -37.18 5.11
CA LEU A 31 -34.99 -37.09 3.89
C LEU A 31 -34.12 -35.83 3.85
N SER A 32 -34.58 -34.71 4.46
CA SER A 32 -33.76 -33.53 4.59
C SER A 32 -32.55 -33.72 5.50
N LEU A 33 -32.68 -34.51 6.59
CA LEU A 33 -31.55 -34.89 7.46
C LEU A 33 -30.49 -35.66 6.66
N ILE A 34 -30.93 -36.66 5.88
CA ILE A 34 -30.03 -37.41 5.00
C ILE A 34 -29.41 -36.51 3.94
N GLY A 35 -30.22 -35.63 3.36
CA GLY A 35 -29.77 -34.63 2.38
C GLY A 35 -28.73 -33.66 2.91
N HIS A 36 -28.85 -33.23 4.16
CA HIS A 36 -27.84 -32.39 4.81
C HIS A 36 -26.51 -33.16 5.00
N GLN A 37 -26.56 -34.45 5.38
CA GLN A 37 -25.34 -35.25 5.45
C GLN A 37 -24.70 -35.45 4.07
N ALA A 38 -25.51 -35.69 3.04
CA ALA A 38 -25.02 -35.78 1.66
C ALA A 38 -24.39 -34.45 1.18
N ALA A 39 -24.98 -33.31 1.53
CA ALA A 39 -24.43 -32.00 1.22
C ALA A 39 -23.07 -31.75 1.89
N LEU A 40 -22.88 -32.23 3.13
CA LEU A 40 -21.57 -32.14 3.79
C LEU A 40 -20.53 -32.99 3.07
N LEU A 41 -20.88 -34.21 2.67
CA LEU A 41 -19.98 -35.12 1.93
C LEU A 41 -19.62 -34.51 0.55
N ASP A 42 -20.58 -33.90 -0.16
CA ASP A 42 -20.34 -33.26 -1.44
C ASP A 42 -19.41 -32.05 -1.26
N ALA A 43 -19.59 -31.26 -0.20
CA ALA A 43 -18.69 -30.14 0.14
C ALA A 43 -17.27 -30.65 0.47
N ASP A 44 -17.14 -31.76 1.21
CA ASP A 44 -15.83 -32.35 1.52
C ASP A 44 -15.13 -32.87 0.26
N ILE A 45 -15.88 -33.50 -0.67
CA ILE A 45 -15.33 -33.92 -1.97
C ILE A 45 -14.85 -32.74 -2.79
N ALA A 46 -15.66 -31.66 -2.85
CA ALA A 46 -15.26 -30.45 -3.52
C ALA A 46 -14.01 -29.82 -2.89
N GLN A 47 -13.90 -29.85 -1.55
CA GLN A 47 -12.72 -29.36 -0.84
C GLN A 47 -11.49 -30.24 -1.09
N LEU A 48 -11.62 -31.56 -1.23
CA LEU A 48 -10.51 -32.42 -1.63
C LEU A 48 -9.91 -32.02 -2.98
N TYR A 49 -10.76 -31.66 -3.95
CA TYR A 49 -10.27 -31.14 -5.23
C TYR A 49 -9.55 -29.80 -5.06
N ASN A 50 -10.12 -28.87 -4.29
CA ASN A 50 -9.51 -27.57 -4.00
C ASN A 50 -8.16 -27.71 -3.27
N ASN A 51 -8.00 -28.75 -2.46
CA ASN A 51 -6.77 -29.05 -1.73
C ASN A 51 -5.59 -29.49 -2.62
N LEU A 52 -5.83 -29.75 -3.90
CA LEU A 52 -4.74 -29.99 -4.87
C LEU A 52 -4.01 -28.70 -5.30
N PHE A 53 -4.60 -27.52 -5.06
CA PHE A 53 -4.07 -26.24 -5.51
C PHE A 53 -3.68 -25.37 -4.33
N ILE A 54 -2.47 -24.80 -4.37
CA ILE A 54 -1.95 -23.97 -3.27
C ILE A 54 -2.78 -22.73 -3.00
N GLU A 55 -3.48 -22.18 -4.00
CA GLU A 55 -4.31 -21.00 -3.87
C GLU A 55 -5.61 -21.26 -3.09
N THR A 56 -6.19 -22.45 -3.23
CA THR A 56 -7.52 -22.79 -2.71
C THR A 56 -7.52 -23.85 -1.61
N CYS A 57 -6.37 -24.47 -1.36
CA CYS A 57 -6.26 -25.53 -0.35
C CYS A 57 -6.56 -25.03 1.06
N SER A 58 -7.00 -25.92 1.93
CA SER A 58 -7.10 -25.66 3.36
C SER A 58 -5.71 -25.46 3.98
N ASP A 59 -5.60 -24.65 5.02
CA ASP A 59 -4.32 -24.25 5.62
C ASP A 59 -3.48 -25.45 6.12
N TRP A 60 -4.14 -26.53 6.58
CA TRP A 60 -3.45 -27.74 7.03
C TRP A 60 -2.78 -28.53 5.89
N VAL A 61 -3.17 -28.30 4.63
CA VAL A 61 -2.59 -28.95 3.44
C VAL A 61 -1.31 -28.26 2.98
N ILE A 62 -1.11 -26.99 3.30
CA ILE A 62 0.05 -26.19 2.86
C ILE A 62 1.39 -26.89 3.11
N PRO A 63 1.67 -27.47 4.31
CA PRO A 63 2.90 -28.19 4.57
C PRO A 63 3.15 -29.35 3.61
N TYR A 64 2.10 -30.11 3.28
CA TYR A 64 2.20 -31.26 2.37
C TYR A 64 2.55 -30.84 0.95
N ILE A 65 1.96 -29.73 0.46
CA ILE A 65 2.35 -29.16 -0.84
C ILE A 65 3.79 -28.64 -0.77
N GLY A 66 4.19 -28.03 0.37
CA GLY A 66 5.55 -27.62 0.62
C GLY A 66 6.57 -28.76 0.49
N ASP A 67 6.26 -29.92 1.06
CA ASP A 67 7.11 -31.11 0.96
C ASP A 67 7.29 -31.58 -0.48
N LEU A 68 6.26 -31.52 -1.32
CA LEU A 68 6.34 -31.87 -2.75
C LEU A 68 7.33 -30.99 -3.52
N VAL A 69 7.45 -29.72 -3.14
CA VAL A 69 8.40 -28.77 -3.75
C VAL A 69 9.69 -28.65 -2.93
N SER A 70 9.86 -29.50 -1.90
CA SER A 70 10.99 -29.51 -0.97
C SER A 70 11.19 -28.16 -0.26
N ASN A 71 10.12 -27.44 0.05
CA ASN A 71 10.18 -26.21 0.84
C ASN A 71 10.36 -26.54 2.32
N ASN A 72 11.36 -25.95 2.97
CA ASN A 72 11.48 -25.98 4.41
C ASN A 72 10.68 -24.80 4.96
N LEU A 73 9.55 -25.07 5.57
CA LEU A 73 8.66 -24.04 6.12
C LEU A 73 9.38 -23.15 7.12
N LEU A 74 9.26 -21.85 6.95
CA LEU A 74 9.82 -20.83 7.85
C LEU A 74 9.10 -20.76 9.20
N PHE A 75 7.86 -21.25 9.24
CA PHE A 75 7.04 -21.24 10.45
C PHE A 75 6.62 -22.67 10.81
N ASP A 76 6.63 -22.96 12.10
CA ASP A 76 6.12 -24.23 12.60
C ASP A 76 4.61 -24.38 12.31
N SER A 77 4.19 -25.56 11.89
CA SER A 77 2.80 -25.89 11.57
C SER A 77 1.84 -25.62 12.73
N SER A 78 2.30 -25.79 13.97
CA SER A 78 1.53 -25.46 15.18
C SER A 78 1.12 -23.97 15.25
N ARG A 79 1.96 -23.08 14.77
CA ARG A 79 1.66 -21.63 14.72
C ARG A 79 0.62 -21.27 13.67
N ILE A 80 0.54 -22.03 12.58
CA ILE A 80 -0.49 -21.84 11.55
C ILE A 80 -1.87 -22.15 12.13
N GLN A 81 -2.00 -23.25 12.85
CA GLN A 81 -3.25 -23.65 13.49
C GLN A 81 -3.69 -22.69 14.60
N THR A 82 -2.75 -22.23 15.43
CA THR A 82 -3.05 -21.28 16.52
C THR A 82 -3.51 -19.93 15.98
N ALA A 83 -2.92 -19.45 14.88
CA ALA A 83 -3.34 -18.23 14.23
C ALA A 83 -4.77 -18.31 13.68
N ASN A 84 -5.15 -19.45 13.11
CA ASN A 84 -6.50 -19.68 12.59
C ASN A 84 -7.54 -19.74 13.73
N THR A 85 -7.19 -20.33 14.88
CA THR A 85 -8.08 -20.37 16.05
C THR A 85 -8.32 -18.96 16.60
N ALA A 86 -7.29 -18.11 16.65
CA ALA A 86 -7.42 -16.70 17.06
C ALA A 86 -8.28 -15.90 16.07
N GLN A 87 -8.18 -16.17 14.78
CA GLN A 87 -9.02 -15.57 13.75
C GLN A 87 -10.49 -16.02 13.84
N MET A 88 -10.75 -17.26 14.20
CA MET A 88 -12.11 -17.77 14.44
C MET A 88 -12.75 -17.16 15.70
N LEU A 89 -11.96 -16.96 16.76
CA LEU A 89 -12.43 -16.34 18.01
C LEU A 89 -12.69 -14.84 17.88
N PHE A 90 -11.97 -14.16 16.99
CA PHE A 90 -12.08 -12.71 16.82
C PHE A 90 -12.11 -12.33 15.32
N PRO A 91 -13.18 -12.67 14.58
CA PRO A 91 -13.29 -12.41 13.14
C PRO A 91 -13.22 -10.91 12.81
N ASP A 92 -13.65 -10.04 13.72
CA ASP A 92 -13.60 -8.57 13.54
C ASP A 92 -12.16 -8.01 13.61
N LEU A 93 -11.22 -8.73 14.20
CA LEU A 93 -9.81 -8.33 14.25
C LEU A 93 -9.03 -8.81 13.02
N ALA A 94 -9.49 -9.84 12.35
CA ALA A 94 -8.80 -10.43 11.19
C ALA A 94 -8.69 -9.48 10.00
N GLY A 95 -9.62 -8.54 9.85
CA GLY A 95 -9.60 -7.54 8.76
C GLY A 95 -8.82 -6.26 9.08
N ARG A 96 -8.28 -6.13 10.30
CA ARG A 96 -7.64 -4.89 10.78
C ARG A 96 -6.12 -4.94 10.79
N ASP A 97 -5.54 -6.13 10.74
CA ASP A 97 -4.09 -6.24 10.62
C ASP A 97 -3.70 -6.13 9.15
N LEU A 98 -2.94 -5.11 8.79
CA LEU A 98 -2.38 -4.94 7.45
C LEU A 98 -1.37 -6.06 7.11
N ARG A 99 -0.90 -6.79 8.12
CA ARG A 99 -0.06 -7.96 7.88
C ARG A 99 -0.94 -9.13 7.48
N PRO A 100 -0.58 -9.81 6.40
CA PRO A 100 -1.27 -11.04 6.06
C PRO A 100 -1.13 -12.06 7.22
N PRO A 101 -2.17 -12.85 7.48
CA PRO A 101 -2.11 -13.89 8.50
C PRO A 101 -0.95 -14.85 8.24
N VAL A 102 -0.46 -15.52 9.28
CA VAL A 102 0.69 -16.44 9.17
C VAL A 102 0.44 -17.49 8.09
N ALA A 103 -0.77 -18.04 8.01
CA ALA A 103 -1.16 -19.00 6.99
C ALA A 103 -1.00 -18.44 5.56
N ALA A 104 -1.40 -17.19 5.32
CA ALA A 104 -1.24 -16.56 4.01
C ALA A 104 0.23 -16.32 3.66
N ARG A 105 1.08 -16.01 4.62
CA ARG A 105 2.53 -15.85 4.42
C ARG A 105 3.20 -17.18 4.10
N VAL A 106 2.84 -18.24 4.81
CA VAL A 106 3.35 -19.59 4.53
C VAL A 106 2.88 -20.08 3.17
N ARG A 107 1.62 -19.83 2.82
CA ARG A 107 1.06 -20.13 1.49
C ARG A 107 1.82 -19.42 0.38
N ALA A 108 2.11 -18.14 0.54
CA ALA A 108 2.89 -17.36 -0.42
C ALA A 108 4.32 -17.91 -0.60
N ASP A 109 4.98 -18.28 0.50
CA ASP A 109 6.32 -18.88 0.49
C ASP A 109 6.33 -20.20 -0.28
N VAL A 110 5.38 -21.11 0.01
CA VAL A 110 5.25 -22.40 -0.70
C VAL A 110 4.93 -22.17 -2.18
N ALA A 111 3.98 -21.28 -2.50
CA ALA A 111 3.59 -20.99 -3.89
C ALA A 111 4.75 -20.44 -4.71
N LYS A 112 5.60 -19.61 -4.10
CA LYS A 112 6.73 -18.95 -4.78
C LYS A 112 8.07 -19.71 -4.67
N THR A 113 8.12 -20.89 -4.04
CA THR A 113 9.38 -21.65 -3.80
C THR A 113 10.20 -21.83 -5.08
N ILE A 114 9.57 -22.27 -6.17
CA ILE A 114 10.27 -22.49 -7.45
C ILE A 114 10.72 -21.17 -8.07
N TYR A 115 9.91 -20.11 -7.96
CA TYR A 115 10.24 -18.77 -8.40
C TYR A 115 11.48 -18.23 -7.67
N TYR A 116 11.52 -18.35 -6.34
CA TYR A 116 12.65 -17.92 -5.52
C TYR A 116 13.93 -18.70 -5.82
N ARG A 117 13.84 -20.02 -6.03
CA ARG A 117 14.99 -20.84 -6.40
C ARG A 117 15.57 -20.48 -7.76
N ARG A 118 14.72 -20.17 -8.74
CA ARG A 118 15.18 -19.75 -10.08
C ARG A 118 15.82 -18.38 -10.10
N ARG A 119 15.42 -17.49 -9.21
CA ARG A 119 15.91 -16.10 -9.11
C ARG A 119 16.77 -15.85 -7.88
N LYS A 120 17.34 -16.91 -7.34
CA LYS A 120 18.15 -16.84 -6.12
C LYS A 120 19.18 -15.70 -6.20
N ALA A 121 19.26 -14.92 -5.11
CA ALA A 121 20.18 -13.80 -4.93
C ALA A 121 19.94 -12.57 -5.83
N THR A 122 18.79 -12.43 -6.49
CA THR A 122 18.45 -11.15 -7.12
C THR A 122 17.80 -10.21 -6.09
N PRO A 123 18.13 -8.90 -6.07
CA PRO A 123 17.58 -7.95 -5.11
C PRO A 123 16.04 -7.95 -5.08
N ARG A 124 15.41 -7.95 -6.24
CA ARG A 124 13.96 -8.01 -6.36
C ARG A 124 13.34 -9.25 -5.68
N MET A 125 13.94 -10.43 -5.89
CA MET A 125 13.48 -11.65 -5.24
C MET A 125 13.62 -11.55 -3.72
N LEU A 126 14.72 -10.95 -3.24
CA LEU A 126 14.97 -10.74 -1.81
C LEU A 126 13.96 -9.76 -1.19
N GLU A 127 13.56 -8.69 -1.90
CA GLU A 127 12.48 -7.78 -1.48
C GLU A 127 11.14 -8.51 -1.33
N GLU A 128 10.74 -9.29 -2.34
CA GLU A 128 9.52 -10.08 -2.31
C GLU A 128 9.54 -11.11 -1.17
N LEU A 129 10.65 -11.82 -1.01
CA LEU A 129 10.82 -12.80 0.07
C LEU A 129 10.74 -12.13 1.45
N ALA A 130 11.44 -11.00 1.63
CA ALA A 130 11.41 -10.24 2.88
C ALA A 130 9.97 -9.77 3.20
N HIS A 131 9.22 -9.31 2.20
CA HIS A 131 7.81 -8.96 2.35
C HIS A 131 6.95 -10.18 2.72
N ASP A 132 7.09 -11.31 2.03
CA ASP A 132 6.30 -12.51 2.29
C ASP A 132 6.57 -13.09 3.69
N VAL A 133 7.81 -13.00 4.17
CA VAL A 133 8.19 -13.48 5.51
C VAL A 133 7.74 -12.54 6.62
N THR A 134 7.92 -11.23 6.45
CA THR A 134 7.68 -10.25 7.51
C THR A 134 6.29 -9.63 7.46
N GLY A 135 5.69 -9.57 6.28
CA GLY A 135 4.48 -8.79 5.99
C GLY A 135 4.71 -7.28 5.97
N TRP A 136 5.96 -6.83 6.00
CA TRP A 136 6.33 -5.42 5.92
C TRP A 136 6.92 -5.07 4.55
N PRO A 137 6.74 -3.84 4.07
CA PRO A 137 7.48 -3.35 2.93
C PRO A 137 8.98 -3.46 3.17
N ALA A 138 9.69 -3.92 2.15
CA ALA A 138 11.12 -4.16 2.21
C ALA A 138 11.81 -3.54 1.00
N HIS A 139 13.01 -3.01 1.21
CA HIS A 139 13.92 -2.61 0.16
C HIS A 139 15.27 -3.27 0.40
N VAL A 140 15.88 -3.78 -0.67
CA VAL A 140 17.15 -4.51 -0.61
C VAL A 140 18.21 -3.71 -1.34
N VAL A 141 19.29 -3.42 -0.64
CA VAL A 141 20.45 -2.69 -1.17
C VAL A 141 21.66 -3.60 -1.25
N GLU A 142 22.23 -3.73 -2.44
CA GLU A 142 23.54 -4.34 -2.64
C GLU A 142 24.61 -3.28 -2.48
N PHE A 143 25.30 -3.24 -1.34
CA PHE A 143 26.28 -2.20 -1.06
C PHE A 143 27.46 -2.16 -2.03
N LEU A 144 27.72 -3.24 -2.75
CA LEU A 144 28.69 -3.24 -3.84
C LEU A 144 28.43 -2.15 -4.89
N GLN A 145 27.14 -1.85 -5.16
CA GLN A 145 26.76 -0.84 -6.16
C GLN A 145 27.10 0.57 -5.72
N HIS A 146 27.25 0.79 -4.41
CA HIS A 146 27.53 2.09 -3.80
C HIS A 146 29.02 2.26 -3.41
N LEU A 147 29.91 1.35 -3.84
CA LEU A 147 31.34 1.50 -3.56
C LEU A 147 31.99 2.39 -4.60
N GLY A 148 32.70 3.41 -4.11
CA GLY A 148 33.51 4.28 -4.94
C GLY A 148 34.77 3.54 -5.44
N TRP A 149 35.01 3.56 -6.74
CA TRP A 149 36.16 2.94 -7.36
C TRP A 149 37.11 4.01 -7.92
N THR A 150 38.40 3.81 -7.75
CA THR A 150 39.39 4.59 -8.47
C THR A 150 39.36 4.25 -9.93
N GLN A 151 39.26 5.27 -10.78
CA GLN A 151 39.18 5.07 -12.23
C GLN A 151 40.48 5.49 -12.90
N ASN A 152 40.88 4.75 -13.94
CA ASN A 152 42.00 5.12 -14.78
C ASN A 152 41.57 6.26 -15.72
N LEU A 153 42.43 7.25 -15.90
CA LEU A 153 42.20 8.41 -16.77
C LEU A 153 41.86 8.04 -18.22
N GLU A 154 42.38 6.90 -18.71
CA GLU A 154 42.10 6.41 -20.08
C GLU A 154 40.76 5.66 -20.17
N HIS A 155 40.15 5.29 -19.05
CA HIS A 155 38.93 4.48 -18.99
C HIS A 155 37.93 5.03 -17.96
N LEU A 156 37.65 6.33 -18.09
CA LEU A 156 36.65 6.98 -17.24
C LEU A 156 35.25 6.47 -17.60
N ARG A 157 34.47 6.20 -16.59
CA ARG A 157 33.04 5.86 -16.69
C ARG A 157 32.24 7.00 -16.05
N ASP A 158 31.89 7.98 -16.86
CA ASP A 158 31.28 9.23 -16.40
C ASP A 158 29.88 9.03 -15.79
N GLU A 159 29.20 7.96 -16.15
CA GLU A 159 27.82 7.67 -15.71
C GLU A 159 27.73 6.87 -14.40
N CYS A 160 28.85 6.37 -13.89
CA CYS A 160 28.85 5.44 -12.75
C CYS A 160 29.92 5.81 -11.72
N GLN A 161 29.57 5.58 -10.44
CA GLN A 161 30.54 5.59 -9.32
C GLN A 161 31.12 6.96 -8.96
N TRP A 162 30.40 8.02 -9.29
CA TRP A 162 30.73 9.39 -8.88
C TRP A 162 29.62 9.92 -7.95
N THR A 163 30.04 10.63 -6.91
CA THR A 163 29.09 11.40 -6.09
C THR A 163 29.08 12.83 -6.56
N ASP A 164 27.96 13.30 -7.09
CA ASP A 164 27.77 14.73 -7.39
C ASP A 164 27.18 15.44 -6.14
N VAL A 165 28.03 16.17 -5.44
CA VAL A 165 27.63 16.94 -4.24
C VAL A 165 26.68 18.10 -4.56
N ARG A 166 26.44 18.40 -5.84
CA ARG A 166 25.46 19.41 -6.26
C ARG A 166 24.04 18.86 -6.30
N GLN A 167 23.88 17.55 -6.35
CA GLN A 167 22.60 16.89 -6.28
C GLN A 167 22.09 16.87 -4.84
N LEU A 168 21.39 17.93 -4.44
CA LEU A 168 20.87 18.08 -3.09
C LEU A 168 19.96 16.90 -2.68
N ASP A 169 19.16 16.39 -3.60
CA ASP A 169 18.26 15.26 -3.31
C ASP A 169 19.04 13.98 -2.95
N ALA A 170 20.12 13.67 -3.65
CA ALA A 170 20.99 12.54 -3.31
C ALA A 170 21.66 12.75 -1.94
N MET A 171 22.10 13.99 -1.65
CA MET A 171 22.72 14.32 -0.36
C MET A 171 21.75 14.17 0.82
N PHE A 172 20.46 14.45 0.62
CA PHE A 172 19.44 14.23 1.67
C PHE A 172 19.09 12.77 1.90
N ARG A 173 19.54 11.86 1.03
CA ARG A 173 19.33 10.41 1.17
C ARG A 173 20.53 9.67 1.77
N ILE A 174 21.61 10.34 2.05
CA ILE A 174 22.81 9.73 2.65
C ILE A 174 22.39 8.94 3.91
N ASP A 175 22.95 7.76 4.08
CA ASP A 175 22.69 6.83 5.18
C ASP A 175 21.23 6.34 5.27
N SER A 176 20.39 6.61 4.24
CA SER A 176 19.04 6.07 4.14
C SER A 176 19.01 4.79 3.30
N ALA A 177 17.85 4.12 3.28
CA ALA A 177 17.62 2.97 2.41
C ALA A 177 17.70 3.30 0.90
N PHE A 178 17.57 4.56 0.54
CA PHE A 178 17.59 5.05 -0.85
C PHE A 178 18.81 5.94 -1.12
N ASP A 179 19.88 5.71 -0.38
CA ASP A 179 21.17 6.36 -0.62
C ASP A 179 21.67 5.98 -2.01
N GLN A 180 22.10 6.99 -2.77
CA GLN A 180 22.68 6.83 -4.12
C GLN A 180 24.12 7.36 -4.19
N THR A 181 24.65 7.77 -3.03
CA THR A 181 26.02 8.30 -2.96
C THR A 181 27.04 7.20 -2.93
N MET A 182 28.26 7.49 -3.39
CA MET A 182 29.38 6.55 -3.35
C MET A 182 30.06 6.62 -1.98
N HIS A 183 30.35 5.45 -1.43
CA HIS A 183 31.01 5.26 -0.16
C HIS A 183 32.34 4.56 -0.34
N THR A 184 33.24 4.75 0.61
CA THR A 184 34.49 3.99 0.66
C THR A 184 34.25 2.61 1.26
N VAL A 185 35.03 1.61 0.81
CA VAL A 185 34.97 0.25 1.36
C VAL A 185 35.25 0.28 2.86
N ASP A 186 34.39 -0.35 3.65
CA ASP A 186 34.55 -0.49 5.08
C ASP A 186 34.58 -1.97 5.47
N VAL A 187 35.77 -2.46 5.76
CA VAL A 187 36.05 -3.89 6.10
C VAL A 187 35.77 -4.23 7.57
N ARG A 188 35.24 -3.27 8.34
CA ARG A 188 34.89 -3.55 9.74
C ARG A 188 33.69 -4.52 9.79
N GLN A 189 33.56 -5.19 10.93
CA GLN A 189 32.39 -6.04 11.15
C GLN A 189 31.10 -5.24 11.13
N VAL A 190 30.06 -5.78 10.47
CA VAL A 190 28.72 -5.16 10.42
C VAL A 190 28.16 -5.03 11.83
N ARG A 191 28.06 -3.80 12.29
CA ARG A 191 27.47 -3.39 13.58
C ARG A 191 26.60 -2.16 13.35
N GLN A 192 26.08 -1.59 14.42
CA GLN A 192 25.30 -0.35 14.31
C GLN A 192 26.09 0.73 13.57
N GLN A 193 25.66 1.07 12.36
CA GLN A 193 26.21 2.13 11.50
C GLN A 193 27.68 1.96 11.06
N GLU A 194 28.26 0.78 11.22
CA GLU A 194 29.63 0.52 10.80
C GLU A 194 29.70 -0.74 9.95
N GLY A 195 30.66 -0.79 9.01
CA GLY A 195 30.96 -1.96 8.20
C GLY A 195 29.89 -2.36 7.17
N TRP A 196 28.99 -1.47 6.80
CA TRP A 196 27.91 -1.78 5.86
C TRP A 196 28.39 -1.84 4.42
N TYR A 197 29.23 -0.86 4.04
CA TYR A 197 29.68 -0.68 2.65
C TYR A 197 30.88 -1.58 2.34
N ASP A 198 30.58 -2.83 2.00
CA ASP A 198 31.58 -3.83 1.58
C ASP A 198 31.00 -4.71 0.48
N ILE A 199 31.88 -5.39 -0.28
CA ILE A 199 31.55 -6.19 -1.48
C ILE A 199 30.51 -7.28 -1.18
N PRO A 200 30.61 -8.09 -0.09
CA PRO A 200 29.68 -9.19 0.16
C PRO A 200 28.37 -8.75 0.85
N ASN A 201 28.26 -7.47 1.22
CA ASN A 201 27.19 -7.04 2.08
C ASN A 201 25.93 -6.69 1.31
N VAL A 202 24.79 -7.13 1.87
CA VAL A 202 23.44 -6.80 1.39
C VAL A 202 22.62 -6.29 2.56
N GLY A 203 22.02 -5.11 2.41
CA GLY A 203 21.16 -4.49 3.39
C GLY A 203 19.67 -4.80 3.15
N PHE A 204 18.95 -5.11 4.22
CA PHE A 204 17.50 -5.24 4.21
C PHE A 204 16.88 -4.13 5.05
N PHE A 205 16.19 -3.22 4.42
CA PHE A 205 15.46 -2.15 5.08
C PHE A 205 13.99 -2.50 5.16
N LEU A 206 13.41 -2.47 6.34
CA LEU A 206 12.02 -2.86 6.61
C LEU A 206 11.24 -1.71 7.22
N TRP A 207 10.09 -1.39 6.63
CA TRP A 207 9.19 -0.36 7.16
C TRP A 207 8.13 -0.98 8.06
N ARG A 208 8.25 -0.71 9.36
CA ARG A 208 7.28 -1.15 10.37
C ARG A 208 6.11 -0.19 10.54
N VAL A 209 6.28 1.04 10.09
CA VAL A 209 5.20 2.04 10.05
C VAL A 209 4.30 1.75 8.87
N ASN A 210 3.00 1.83 9.07
CA ASN A 210 2.02 1.71 8.01
C ASN A 210 1.46 3.10 7.67
N SER A 211 1.06 3.30 6.43
CA SER A 211 0.37 4.51 6.01
C SER A 211 -1.13 4.25 5.88
N TYR A 212 -1.92 5.13 6.48
CA TYR A 212 -3.38 5.02 6.55
C TYR A 212 -4.02 6.19 5.82
N PRO A 213 -4.96 5.94 4.90
CA PRO A 213 -5.68 7.01 4.23
C PRO A 213 -6.73 7.65 5.14
N LEU A 214 -6.82 8.97 5.09
CA LEU A 214 -7.95 9.73 5.58
C LEU A 214 -8.71 10.29 4.37
N ASN A 215 -9.86 9.70 4.09
CA ASN A 215 -10.65 10.03 2.92
C ASN A 215 -11.52 11.26 3.19
N ARG A 216 -11.26 12.34 2.45
CA ARG A 216 -12.02 13.58 2.42
C ARG A 216 -12.45 14.07 3.81
N VAL A 217 -11.46 14.53 4.56
CA VAL A 217 -11.68 15.12 5.89
C VAL A 217 -11.51 16.63 5.82
N PRO A 218 -12.25 17.42 6.63
CA PRO A 218 -12.07 18.86 6.65
C PRO A 218 -10.71 19.22 7.22
N ALA A 219 -9.97 20.04 6.48
CA ALA A 219 -8.71 20.61 6.93
C ALA A 219 -8.96 21.58 8.09
N ARG A 220 -8.13 21.53 9.12
CA ARG A 220 -8.26 22.44 10.26
C ARG A 220 -7.69 23.82 9.93
N GLN A 221 -8.54 24.84 9.96
CA GLN A 221 -8.09 26.21 9.83
C GLN A 221 -7.13 26.59 10.98
N ALA A 222 -6.01 27.25 10.62
CA ALA A 222 -5.04 27.81 11.56
C ALA A 222 -5.37 29.26 11.90
N GLY A 223 -4.39 30.08 12.24
CA GLY A 223 -4.60 31.44 12.71
C GLY A 223 -5.29 32.39 11.71
N GLN A 224 -5.02 32.26 10.42
CA GLN A 224 -5.63 33.09 9.37
C GLN A 224 -6.58 32.27 8.49
N PRO A 225 -7.60 32.88 7.84
CA PRO A 225 -8.60 32.18 7.04
C PRO A 225 -8.06 31.39 5.84
N TRP A 226 -6.82 31.65 5.43
CA TRP A 226 -6.16 31.03 4.30
C TRP A 226 -5.10 30.01 4.71
N GLN A 227 -4.93 29.76 6.03
CA GLN A 227 -3.96 28.84 6.60
C GLN A 227 -4.67 27.60 7.13
N TYR A 228 -4.24 26.43 6.70
CA TYR A 228 -4.87 25.15 7.12
C TYR A 228 -3.82 24.10 7.45
N HIS A 229 -4.18 23.19 8.37
CA HIS A 229 -3.51 21.95 8.61
C HIS A 229 -4.25 20.80 7.92
N PHE A 230 -3.52 19.89 7.32
CA PHE A 230 -4.11 18.66 6.78
C PHE A 230 -4.81 17.85 7.88
N SER A 231 -4.18 17.78 9.05
CA SER A 231 -4.79 17.12 10.21
C SER A 231 -6.05 17.85 10.67
N PRO A 232 -7.21 17.18 10.79
CA PRO A 232 -8.43 17.77 11.32
C PRO A 232 -8.30 18.20 12.80
N LEU A 233 -7.30 17.66 13.51
CA LEU A 233 -6.97 18.04 14.88
C LEU A 233 -6.11 19.31 14.96
N GLY A 234 -5.56 19.80 13.83
CA GLY A 234 -4.67 20.96 13.77
C GLY A 234 -3.22 20.68 14.20
N ASN A 235 -2.86 19.43 14.35
CA ASN A 235 -1.48 19.06 14.67
C ASN A 235 -0.60 19.12 13.43
N PRO A 236 0.62 19.68 13.51
CA PRO A 236 1.60 19.57 12.45
C PRO A 236 2.08 18.12 12.39
N ALA A 237 1.76 17.43 11.31
CA ALA A 237 2.15 16.05 11.07
C ALA A 237 2.62 15.90 9.62
N PRO A 238 3.69 15.17 9.34
CA PRO A 238 4.15 14.94 7.98
C PRO A 238 3.11 14.15 7.19
N LEU A 239 3.01 14.43 5.90
CA LEU A 239 2.26 13.64 4.97
C LEU A 239 3.07 12.40 4.61
N PHE A 240 2.40 11.25 4.47
CA PHE A 240 3.02 9.99 4.15
C PHE A 240 2.73 9.58 2.71
N THR A 241 3.67 8.87 2.12
CA THR A 241 3.45 8.15 0.87
C THR A 241 2.44 7.04 1.09
N ARG A 242 1.66 6.77 0.09
CA ARG A 242 0.79 5.60 0.06
C ARG A 242 1.65 4.34 -0.05
N LEU A 243 1.23 3.27 0.62
CA LEU A 243 1.86 1.96 0.45
C LEU A 243 1.49 1.36 -0.91
N ARG A 244 2.48 1.06 -1.74
CA ARG A 244 2.34 0.27 -2.97
C ARG A 244 2.89 -1.14 -2.74
N ARG A 245 2.08 -2.15 -2.97
CA ARG A 245 2.51 -3.55 -2.77
C ARG A 245 3.50 -4.05 -3.83
N GLN A 246 3.44 -3.46 -5.01
CA GLN A 246 4.36 -3.77 -6.11
C GLN A 246 4.75 -2.47 -6.80
N PRO A 247 6.03 -2.28 -7.14
CA PRO A 247 6.46 -1.14 -7.94
C PRO A 247 5.70 -1.13 -9.27
N ALA A 248 5.25 0.05 -9.70
CA ALA A 248 4.46 0.22 -10.93
C ALA A 248 5.16 -0.35 -12.18
N ASN A 249 6.49 -0.31 -12.20
CA ASN A 249 7.32 -0.75 -13.33
C ASN A 249 7.89 -2.16 -13.16
N GLY A 250 7.48 -2.92 -12.14
CA GLY A 250 8.04 -4.24 -11.88
C GLY A 250 9.54 -4.23 -11.52
N GLY A 251 10.08 -3.08 -11.16
CA GLY A 251 11.46 -2.86 -10.72
C GLY A 251 11.69 -3.12 -9.23
N LEU A 252 12.76 -2.56 -8.69
CA LEU A 252 13.01 -2.51 -7.25
C LEU A 252 12.07 -1.51 -6.59
N VAL A 253 11.83 -1.71 -5.30
CA VAL A 253 11.04 -0.80 -4.46
C VAL A 253 11.72 0.56 -4.40
N THR A 254 10.96 1.61 -4.64
CA THR A 254 11.42 3.01 -4.60
C THR A 254 10.89 3.72 -3.36
N GLU A 255 11.36 4.93 -3.10
CA GLU A 255 10.93 5.74 -1.96
C GLU A 255 9.42 5.99 -1.93
N ILE A 256 8.77 6.06 -3.08
CA ILE A 256 7.32 6.28 -3.19
C ILE A 256 6.47 5.03 -2.93
N ASP A 257 7.09 3.86 -2.97
CA ASP A 257 6.39 2.58 -2.78
C ASP A 257 6.30 2.17 -1.31
N VAL A 258 7.09 2.82 -0.45
CA VAL A 258 7.15 2.53 0.99
C VAL A 258 6.41 3.58 1.81
N PRO A 259 5.81 3.20 2.96
CA PRO A 259 5.11 4.14 3.83
C PRO A 259 6.11 5.00 4.61
N ALA A 260 6.54 6.08 4.00
CA ALA A 260 7.51 7.02 4.55
C ALA A 260 6.98 8.46 4.54
N PRO A 261 7.48 9.34 5.40
CA PRO A 261 7.19 10.76 5.30
C PRO A 261 7.65 11.32 3.95
N ILE A 262 6.79 12.09 3.30
CA ILE A 262 7.11 12.71 2.01
C ILE A 262 8.16 13.80 2.22
N ARG A 263 9.30 13.68 1.53
CA ARG A 263 10.34 14.71 1.54
C ARG A 263 9.96 15.86 0.64
N ARG A 264 10.28 17.06 1.08
CA ARG A 264 9.99 18.31 0.33
C ARG A 264 10.68 18.35 -1.03
N THR A 265 11.93 17.91 -1.08
CA THR A 265 12.73 17.88 -2.31
C THR A 265 12.11 16.96 -3.34
N TYR A 266 11.65 15.79 -2.93
CA TYR A 266 10.99 14.85 -3.82
C TYR A 266 9.66 15.40 -4.35
N PHE A 267 8.83 16.01 -3.49
CA PHE A 267 7.57 16.63 -3.92
C PHE A 267 7.79 17.81 -4.87
N TYR A 268 8.81 18.61 -4.61
CA TYR A 268 9.17 19.70 -5.52
C TYR A 268 9.56 19.16 -6.91
N GLN A 269 10.41 18.13 -6.95
CA GLN A 269 10.84 17.51 -8.21
C GLN A 269 9.69 16.86 -8.97
N ASP A 270 8.81 16.11 -8.28
CA ASP A 270 7.60 15.52 -8.85
C ASP A 270 6.70 16.57 -9.53
N LEU A 271 6.54 17.75 -8.91
CA LEU A 271 5.81 18.86 -9.51
C LEU A 271 6.52 19.48 -10.73
N GLU A 272 7.84 19.59 -10.69
CA GLU A 272 8.62 20.13 -11.82
C GLU A 272 8.67 19.14 -12.99
N ASP A 273 8.84 17.85 -12.73
CA ASP A 273 8.80 16.80 -13.74
C ASP A 273 7.43 16.75 -14.43
N TYR A 274 6.36 16.91 -13.67
CA TYR A 274 5.00 17.00 -14.20
C TYR A 274 4.84 18.22 -15.14
N ARG A 275 5.43 19.35 -14.81
CA ARG A 275 5.35 20.60 -15.61
C ARG A 275 6.25 20.57 -16.83
N SER A 276 7.41 19.93 -16.77
CA SER A 276 8.44 19.95 -17.81
C SER A 276 8.19 18.96 -18.95
N THR A 277 7.34 17.97 -18.74
CA THR A 277 7.08 16.92 -19.74
C THR A 277 6.28 17.47 -20.92
N THR A 278 6.77 17.28 -22.16
CA THR A 278 6.07 17.66 -23.41
C THR A 278 5.89 16.46 -24.33
N PRO A 279 4.66 16.02 -24.68
CA PRO A 279 3.40 16.48 -24.11
C PRO A 279 3.34 16.17 -22.61
N PRO A 280 2.60 16.95 -21.82
CA PRO A 280 2.50 16.68 -20.40
C PRO A 280 2.05 15.25 -20.20
N ARG A 281 2.68 14.53 -19.27
CA ARG A 281 2.20 13.20 -18.85
C ARG A 281 0.73 13.38 -18.53
N ASN A 282 -0.11 12.62 -19.22
CA ASN A 282 -1.53 12.91 -19.29
C ASN A 282 -2.23 12.97 -17.94
N ASP A 283 -1.62 12.53 -16.84
CA ASP A 283 -2.52 12.17 -15.77
C ASP A 283 -2.07 12.56 -14.37
N PHE A 284 -0.77 12.53 -13.98
CA PHE A 284 -0.49 12.52 -12.54
C PHE A 284 0.92 13.00 -12.20
N THR A 285 1.03 13.78 -11.12
CA THR A 285 2.21 13.70 -10.28
C THR A 285 2.15 12.37 -9.51
N GLU A 286 3.27 11.83 -9.10
CA GLU A 286 3.30 10.54 -8.39
C GLU A 286 2.76 10.66 -6.97
N LEU A 287 2.90 11.82 -6.35
CA LEU A 287 2.47 12.08 -4.97
C LEU A 287 1.12 12.80 -4.89
N TYR A 288 0.98 13.89 -5.62
CA TYR A 288 -0.24 14.67 -5.70
C TYR A 288 -1.01 14.24 -6.96
N GLY A 289 -1.97 13.40 -6.85
CA GLY A 289 -2.70 12.88 -8.00
C GLY A 289 -3.61 13.89 -8.69
N SER A 290 -4.15 13.49 -9.84
CA SER A 290 -5.27 14.18 -10.46
C SER A 290 -6.54 13.34 -10.32
N PHE A 291 -7.64 13.97 -9.96
CA PHE A 291 -8.95 13.35 -9.98
C PHE A 291 -9.63 13.68 -11.32
N GLY A 292 -9.89 12.66 -12.11
CA GLY A 292 -10.73 12.82 -13.30
C GLY A 292 -12.17 13.18 -12.93
N PRO A 293 -12.95 13.73 -13.88
CA PRO A 293 -14.34 14.15 -13.65
C PRO A 293 -15.29 13.01 -13.20
N LEU A 294 -14.86 11.76 -13.30
CA LEU A 294 -15.62 10.58 -12.88
C LEU A 294 -15.31 10.11 -11.44
N ALA A 295 -14.33 10.68 -10.77
CA ALA A 295 -14.01 10.31 -9.38
C ALA A 295 -14.92 11.04 -8.38
N ALA A 296 -16.21 10.85 -8.51
CA ALA A 296 -17.19 11.29 -7.50
C ALA A 296 -17.07 10.52 -6.18
N ASP A 297 -16.36 9.38 -6.16
CA ASP A 297 -16.10 8.58 -4.97
C ASP A 297 -14.61 8.61 -4.62
N PRO A 298 -14.21 9.32 -3.55
CA PRO A 298 -12.82 9.42 -3.10
C PRO A 298 -12.23 8.07 -2.67
N SER A 299 -13.04 7.02 -2.51
CA SER A 299 -12.56 5.66 -2.24
C SER A 299 -11.92 4.99 -3.46
N VAL A 300 -12.07 5.56 -4.65
CA VAL A 300 -11.62 4.96 -5.93
C VAL A 300 -10.26 5.50 -6.38
N SER A 301 -9.79 6.64 -5.89
CA SER A 301 -8.46 7.13 -6.26
C SER A 301 -7.35 6.43 -5.47
N SER A 302 -7.17 5.17 -5.77
CA SER A 302 -6.16 4.33 -5.11
C SER A 302 -4.71 4.72 -5.43
N GLU A 303 -4.46 5.77 -6.22
CA GLU A 303 -3.13 6.05 -6.78
C GLU A 303 -2.40 7.25 -6.21
N THR A 304 -3.06 8.09 -5.41
CA THR A 304 -2.47 9.32 -4.87
C THR A 304 -2.07 9.21 -3.40
N SER A 305 -1.01 9.92 -2.98
CA SER A 305 -0.62 10.00 -1.58
C SER A 305 -1.42 11.06 -0.82
N PHE A 306 -1.73 12.20 -1.45
CA PHE A 306 -2.58 13.23 -0.87
C PHE A 306 -3.24 14.11 -1.94
N PHE A 307 -4.33 14.79 -1.57
CA PHE A 307 -5.11 15.64 -2.47
C PHE A 307 -5.94 16.70 -1.73
N ILE A 308 -6.33 17.78 -2.42
CA ILE A 308 -7.06 18.91 -1.85
C ILE A 308 -8.35 19.16 -2.63
N PHE A 309 -9.43 19.44 -1.89
CA PHE A 309 -10.71 19.88 -2.41
C PHE A 309 -11.05 21.25 -1.85
N LEU A 310 -11.47 22.17 -2.70
CA LEU A 310 -12.02 23.47 -2.29
C LEU A 310 -13.49 23.53 -2.67
N ASP A 311 -14.36 23.83 -1.72
CA ASP A 311 -15.82 23.88 -1.94
C ASP A 311 -16.37 22.60 -2.59
N GLY A 312 -15.78 21.44 -2.28
CA GLY A 312 -16.13 20.15 -2.86
C GLY A 312 -15.56 19.89 -4.25
N VAL A 313 -14.86 20.86 -4.86
CA VAL A 313 -14.22 20.73 -6.18
C VAL A 313 -12.78 20.25 -6.02
N PRO A 314 -12.37 19.18 -6.72
CA PRO A 314 -10.99 18.71 -6.70
C PRO A 314 -10.06 19.74 -7.36
N ILE A 315 -8.91 19.97 -6.72
CA ILE A 315 -7.90 20.89 -7.20
C ILE A 315 -6.83 20.12 -7.95
N ASN A 316 -6.86 20.15 -9.26
CA ASN A 316 -5.84 19.52 -10.10
C ASN A 316 -4.63 20.45 -10.30
N PRO A 317 -3.40 19.91 -10.36
CA PRO A 317 -2.22 20.73 -10.65
C PRO A 317 -2.27 21.29 -12.08
N THR A 318 -1.71 22.46 -12.28
CA THR A 318 -1.66 23.11 -13.60
C THR A 318 -0.60 22.47 -14.48
N ILE A 319 -0.96 22.09 -15.68
CA ILE A 319 -0.09 21.41 -16.64
C ILE A 319 0.95 22.37 -17.28
N ASN A 320 0.64 23.68 -17.38
CA ASN A 320 1.54 24.63 -18.03
C ASN A 320 1.57 25.99 -17.29
N PRO A 321 2.70 26.38 -16.68
CA PRO A 321 2.84 27.67 -16.03
C PRO A 321 2.76 28.85 -16.99
N ASN A 322 2.96 28.65 -18.29
CA ASN A 322 2.94 29.66 -19.35
C ASN A 322 1.67 29.62 -20.21
N ALA A 323 0.74 28.71 -19.94
CA ALA A 323 -0.54 28.75 -20.63
C ALA A 323 -1.29 30.02 -20.22
N PRO A 324 -1.93 30.73 -21.18
CA PRO A 324 -2.78 31.85 -20.83
C PRO A 324 -3.80 31.32 -19.82
N VAL A 325 -3.82 31.96 -18.65
CA VAL A 325 -4.65 31.58 -17.50
C VAL A 325 -6.11 31.50 -17.96
N SER A 326 -6.52 30.34 -18.42
CA SER A 326 -7.92 30.01 -18.48
C SER A 326 -8.36 29.82 -17.04
N VAL A 327 -9.20 30.61 -16.58
CA VAL A 327 -9.78 31.08 -15.33
C VAL A 327 -9.82 30.08 -14.14
N PHE A 328 -9.40 28.81 -14.23
CA PHE A 328 -9.68 27.80 -13.20
C PHE A 328 -8.57 26.75 -12.93
N GLN A 329 -7.32 27.03 -13.20
CA GLN A 329 -6.27 26.05 -12.90
C GLN A 329 -5.30 26.58 -11.82
N PRO A 330 -5.45 26.09 -10.57
CA PRO A 330 -4.59 26.52 -9.49
C PRO A 330 -3.18 25.98 -9.63
N GLN A 331 -2.20 26.80 -9.35
CA GLN A 331 -0.81 26.39 -9.27
C GLN A 331 -0.53 25.80 -7.90
N ILE A 332 -0.20 24.52 -7.85
CA ILE A 332 0.27 23.87 -6.63
C ILE A 332 1.78 24.04 -6.53
N THR A 333 2.27 24.52 -5.41
CA THR A 333 3.69 24.73 -5.17
C THR A 333 4.13 24.15 -3.85
N CYS A 334 5.32 23.57 -3.85
CA CYS A 334 5.99 23.15 -2.63
C CYS A 334 6.56 24.35 -1.89
N ALA A 335 6.36 24.45 -0.58
CA ALA A 335 6.83 25.58 0.22
C ALA A 335 7.14 25.16 1.66
N VAL A 336 7.94 25.98 2.35
CA VAL A 336 8.12 25.91 3.80
C VAL A 336 7.09 26.82 4.44
N LEU A 337 6.19 26.25 5.25
CA LEU A 337 5.16 27.00 5.96
C LEU A 337 5.38 27.01 7.49
N ARG A 338 6.61 26.81 7.91
CA ARG A 338 7.01 26.93 9.32
C ARG A 338 8.22 27.86 9.43
N PRO A 339 8.07 29.09 9.96
CA PRO A 339 6.80 29.70 10.43
C PRO A 339 5.80 29.97 9.31
N TRP A 340 4.54 30.26 9.66
CA TRP A 340 3.54 30.67 8.69
C TRP A 340 3.98 31.96 8.01
N PRO A 341 3.74 32.12 6.69
CA PRO A 341 4.05 33.36 5.98
C PRO A 341 3.22 34.51 6.54
N ALA A 342 3.82 35.70 6.58
CA ALA A 342 3.20 36.91 7.14
C ALA A 342 2.03 37.40 6.27
N SER A 343 2.08 37.17 4.94
CA SER A 343 1.08 37.59 3.98
C SER A 343 0.48 36.41 3.23
N ARG A 344 -0.78 36.54 2.83
CA ARG A 344 -1.46 35.58 1.97
C ARG A 344 -0.73 35.47 0.63
N PRO A 345 -0.54 34.24 0.08
CA PRO A 345 -0.01 34.07 -1.27
C PRO A 345 -0.88 34.80 -2.30
N THR A 346 -0.27 35.42 -3.28
CA THR A 346 -0.98 36.16 -4.34
C THR A 346 -1.37 35.24 -5.48
N GLY A 347 -2.57 35.43 -6.04
CA GLY A 347 -3.09 34.67 -7.19
C GLY A 347 -3.67 33.32 -6.85
N MET A 348 -3.94 32.52 -7.89
CA MET A 348 -4.49 31.17 -7.76
C MET A 348 -3.39 30.15 -7.44
N VAL A 349 -2.75 30.29 -6.30
CA VAL A 349 -1.63 29.47 -5.83
C VAL A 349 -1.99 28.77 -4.54
N ILE A 350 -1.72 27.48 -4.45
CA ILE A 350 -1.79 26.71 -3.19
C ILE A 350 -0.38 26.28 -2.83
N LYS A 351 0.11 26.75 -1.69
CA LYS A 351 1.40 26.36 -1.15
C LYS A 351 1.23 25.21 -0.17
N ILE A 352 2.00 24.14 -0.35
CA ILE A 352 1.92 22.93 0.47
C ILE A 352 3.27 22.67 1.13
N ASP A 353 3.24 22.45 2.44
CA ASP A 353 4.36 21.95 3.25
C ASP A 353 4.08 20.52 3.66
N VAL A 354 4.66 19.57 2.93
CA VAL A 354 4.44 18.13 3.16
C VAL A 354 5.06 17.62 4.46
N GLU A 355 6.15 18.25 4.92
CA GLU A 355 6.85 17.84 6.15
C GLU A 355 6.09 18.25 7.42
N ASN A 356 5.34 19.34 7.35
CA ASN A 356 4.56 19.85 8.49
C ASN A 356 3.04 19.66 8.29
N GLY A 357 2.60 19.07 7.18
CA GLY A 357 1.18 18.89 6.86
C GLY A 357 0.40 20.22 6.89
N ARG A 358 0.94 21.24 6.24
CA ARG A 358 0.35 22.58 6.19
C ARG A 358 0.04 22.99 4.76
N LEU A 359 -1.02 23.77 4.59
CA LEU A 359 -1.35 24.37 3.30
C LEU A 359 -1.75 25.85 3.47
N ALA A 360 -1.43 26.65 2.48
CA ALA A 360 -1.80 28.06 2.42
C ALA A 360 -2.46 28.35 1.06
N VAL A 361 -3.69 28.87 1.12
CA VAL A 361 -4.54 29.12 -0.05
C VAL A 361 -4.37 30.56 -0.49
N GLY A 362 -4.03 30.80 -1.77
CA GLY A 362 -3.83 32.12 -2.35
C GLY A 362 -5.11 32.98 -2.40
N ASP A 363 -4.92 34.29 -2.63
CA ASP A 363 -6.00 35.29 -2.65
C ASP A 363 -6.91 35.19 -3.89
N GLY A 364 -6.44 34.51 -4.95
CA GLY A 364 -7.25 34.22 -6.14
C GLY A 364 -8.38 33.21 -5.89
N PHE A 365 -8.36 32.51 -4.73
CA PHE A 365 -9.45 31.62 -4.34
C PHE A 365 -10.41 32.34 -3.41
N VAL A 366 -11.67 32.40 -3.82
CA VAL A 366 -12.79 32.80 -2.96
C VAL A 366 -13.40 31.51 -2.40
N ALA A 367 -12.75 30.93 -1.38
CA ALA A 367 -13.30 29.79 -0.69
C ALA A 367 -14.49 30.23 0.15
N THR A 368 -15.69 29.84 -0.24
CA THR A 368 -16.95 30.11 0.49
C THR A 368 -17.34 28.91 1.35
N GLY A 369 -16.73 27.75 1.13
CA GLY A 369 -17.00 26.49 1.83
C GLY A 369 -15.77 25.85 2.48
N PRO A 370 -15.91 24.64 2.95
CA PRO A 370 -14.86 23.91 3.64
C PRO A 370 -13.71 23.54 2.68
N VAL A 371 -12.49 23.57 3.20
CA VAL A 371 -11.33 22.98 2.55
C VAL A 371 -11.24 21.54 3.03
N ASP A 372 -11.51 20.58 2.13
CA ASP A 372 -11.39 19.17 2.44
C ASP A 372 -10.08 18.62 1.88
N VAL A 373 -9.52 17.64 2.56
CA VAL A 373 -8.26 17.02 2.15
C VAL A 373 -8.35 15.49 2.21
N PHE A 374 -7.65 14.87 1.28
CA PHE A 374 -7.31 13.45 1.33
C PHE A 374 -5.82 13.35 1.59
N PHE A 375 -5.40 12.53 2.53
CA PHE A 375 -3.98 12.32 2.79
C PHE A 375 -3.72 11.00 3.54
N HIS A 376 -2.47 10.58 3.51
CA HIS A 376 -2.01 9.46 4.31
C HIS A 376 -1.22 9.95 5.52
N TYR A 377 -1.44 9.30 6.65
CA TYR A 377 -0.65 9.49 7.87
C TYR A 377 0.02 8.18 8.28
N GLY A 378 1.20 8.28 8.89
CA GLY A 378 1.95 7.12 9.37
C GLY A 378 1.59 6.75 10.81
N PHE A 379 1.39 5.45 11.05
CA PHE A 379 1.22 4.93 12.40
C PHE A 379 1.84 3.54 12.53
N SER A 380 2.32 3.21 13.72
CA SER A 380 3.10 1.97 13.96
C SER A 380 2.25 0.71 14.14
N ALA A 381 0.94 0.85 14.32
CA ALA A 381 0.04 -0.27 14.58
C ALA A 381 -1.40 0.05 14.13
N ASN A 382 -2.21 -1.00 13.97
CA ASN A 382 -3.63 -0.88 13.65
C ASN A 382 -4.47 -0.50 14.89
N MET A 383 -4.13 0.61 15.53
CA MET A 383 -4.84 1.12 16.70
C MET A 383 -5.50 2.46 16.40
N GLY A 384 -6.67 2.71 16.98
CA GLY A 384 -7.37 3.99 16.89
C GLY A 384 -8.53 3.99 15.92
N GLY A 385 -9.07 5.19 15.69
CA GLY A 385 -10.14 5.45 14.74
C GLY A 385 -9.59 5.66 13.32
N GLY A 386 -10.34 5.21 12.33
CA GLY A 386 -10.05 5.43 10.92
C GLY A 386 -11.34 5.63 10.13
N THR A 387 -11.22 5.89 8.85
CA THR A 387 -12.36 5.91 7.94
C THR A 387 -12.81 4.47 7.68
N TYR A 388 -13.84 4.04 8.39
CA TYR A 388 -14.45 2.74 8.19
C TYR A 388 -15.75 2.89 7.41
N ASP A 389 -15.92 2.12 6.36
CA ASP A 389 -17.20 2.03 5.66
C ASP A 389 -18.18 1.22 6.52
N ARG A 390 -19.09 1.92 7.18
CA ARG A 390 -20.14 1.33 8.02
C ARG A 390 -21.46 1.12 7.30
N ARG A 391 -21.53 1.41 5.99
CA ARG A 391 -22.78 1.28 5.21
C ARG A 391 -23.38 -0.12 5.28
N LYS A 392 -22.53 -1.15 5.42
CA LYS A 392 -22.95 -2.55 5.57
C LYS A 392 -23.66 -2.84 6.92
N TRP A 393 -23.48 -1.99 7.92
CA TRP A 393 -24.01 -2.18 9.27
C TRP A 393 -25.27 -1.35 9.53
N VAL A 394 -25.63 -0.47 8.62
CA VAL A 394 -26.87 0.30 8.70
C VAL A 394 -27.97 -0.58 8.11
N VAL A 395 -28.65 -1.32 8.99
CA VAL A 395 -29.89 -2.02 8.64
C VAL A 395 -30.95 -0.93 8.40
N ARG A 396 -31.49 -0.89 7.16
CA ARG A 396 -32.62 -0.05 6.81
C ARG A 396 -33.91 -0.64 7.34
#